data_c9e7340539fb0dfe85243bb39b85741f
#
_entry.id   c9e7340539fb0dfe85243bb39b85741f
#
_cell.length_a   1.000
_cell.length_b   1.000
_cell.length_c   1.000
_cell.angle_alpha   90.00
_cell.angle_beta   90.00
_cell.angle_gamma   90.00
#
_symmetry.space_group_name_H-M   'P 1'
#
loop_
_entity.id
_entity.type
_entity.pdbx_description
1 polymer ?
#
loop_
_entity_poly.entity_id
_entity_poly.type
_entity_poly.pdbx_seq_one_letter_code
_entity_poly.pdbx_strand_id
1 'polypeptide(L)'
;MEWRKTVLPIYEVSEYGDLRLLTNRSNLVAGTILKGSVKAGGYKEYHVRWEGKEHHLGAHRLDLLAFIGEPPTPDHQCAHWDGDPTNNHYSNLRWATPAENTLDKIRHGRHRKGHRTFTKEQVTEMRKMHEEGKSYRDIRQTYQISKGNLSAIINRQTWDWLP
;
A
#
# COMPACT_ATOMS: atom_id res chain seq x y z
N MET A 1 -9.96 -24.55 7.89
CA MET A 1 -9.81 -23.57 6.76
C MET A 1 -11.21 -23.32 6.21
N GLU A 2 -11.71 -22.11 6.40
CA GLU A 2 -13.00 -21.66 5.89
C GLU A 2 -12.86 -21.14 4.46
N TRP A 3 -13.90 -21.38 3.62
CA TRP A 3 -13.93 -20.94 2.23
C TRP A 3 -15.23 -20.19 1.96
N ARG A 4 -15.16 -19.06 1.28
CA ARG A 4 -16.32 -18.26 0.88
C ARG A 4 -16.32 -17.92 -0.60
N LYS A 5 -17.51 -17.78 -1.18
CA LYS A 5 -17.67 -17.37 -2.59
C LYS A 5 -17.08 -15.97 -2.81
N THR A 6 -16.46 -15.81 -3.98
CA THR A 6 -15.96 -14.51 -4.43
C THR A 6 -17.00 -13.79 -5.29
N VAL A 7 -16.67 -12.57 -5.70
CA VAL A 7 -17.43 -11.80 -6.72
C VAL A 7 -17.51 -12.52 -8.08
N LEU A 8 -16.60 -13.46 -8.35
CA LEU A 8 -16.66 -14.33 -9.52
C LEU A 8 -17.25 -15.70 -9.10
N PRO A 9 -18.42 -16.10 -9.60
CA PRO A 9 -19.23 -17.17 -9.03
C PRO A 9 -18.61 -18.57 -9.11
N ILE A 10 -17.57 -18.75 -9.92
CA ILE A 10 -16.85 -20.03 -10.06
C ILE A 10 -15.62 -20.15 -9.16
N TYR A 11 -15.38 -19.18 -8.28
CA TYR A 11 -14.24 -19.20 -7.36
C TYR A 11 -14.69 -19.02 -5.91
N GLU A 12 -13.96 -19.65 -5.03
CA GLU A 12 -13.98 -19.39 -3.58
C GLU A 12 -12.60 -18.93 -3.10
N VAL A 13 -12.60 -18.10 -2.07
CA VAL A 13 -11.39 -17.64 -1.37
C VAL A 13 -11.38 -18.22 0.04
N SER A 14 -10.20 -18.66 0.51
CA SER A 14 -10.00 -19.09 1.88
C SER A 14 -9.80 -17.89 2.80
N GLU A 15 -9.94 -18.10 4.11
CA GLU A 15 -9.60 -17.13 5.16
C GLU A 15 -8.15 -16.62 5.16
N TYR A 16 -7.28 -17.21 4.32
CA TYR A 16 -5.87 -16.82 4.11
C TYR A 16 -5.61 -16.24 2.71
N GLY A 17 -6.66 -15.96 1.94
CA GLY A 17 -6.55 -15.39 0.61
C GLY A 17 -6.13 -16.39 -0.48
N ASP A 18 -6.25 -17.72 -0.24
CA ASP A 18 -6.07 -18.71 -1.30
C ASP A 18 -7.32 -18.79 -2.17
N LEU A 19 -7.15 -18.85 -3.47
CA LEU A 19 -8.25 -18.94 -4.45
C LEU A 19 -8.38 -20.35 -5.01
N ARG A 20 -9.59 -20.94 -4.96
CA ARG A 20 -9.86 -22.22 -5.59
C ARG A 20 -11.02 -22.16 -6.58
N LEU A 21 -10.97 -23.08 -7.53
CA LEU A 21 -11.98 -23.22 -8.57
C LEU A 21 -13.14 -24.11 -8.07
N LEU A 22 -14.39 -23.70 -8.32
CA LEU A 22 -15.59 -24.44 -7.93
C LEU A 22 -16.09 -25.40 -9.03
N THR A 23 -15.72 -25.16 -10.27
CA THR A 23 -16.21 -25.92 -11.44
C THR A 23 -15.05 -26.40 -12.30
N ASN A 24 -15.21 -27.51 -12.97
CA ASN A 24 -14.21 -27.97 -13.96
C ASN A 24 -14.07 -26.97 -15.09
N ARG A 25 -12.83 -26.67 -15.48
CA ARG A 25 -12.54 -25.72 -16.57
C ARG A 25 -11.24 -26.08 -17.28
N SER A 26 -11.33 -26.31 -18.59
CA SER A 26 -10.18 -26.77 -19.41
C SER A 26 -9.42 -27.91 -18.72
N ASN A 27 -8.17 -27.64 -18.31
CA ASN A 27 -7.28 -28.62 -17.69
C ASN A 27 -7.33 -28.60 -16.15
N LEU A 28 -8.22 -27.78 -15.56
CA LEU A 28 -8.37 -27.63 -14.11
C LEU A 28 -9.68 -28.26 -13.64
N VAL A 29 -9.59 -29.03 -12.56
CA VAL A 29 -10.75 -29.64 -11.92
C VAL A 29 -11.26 -28.80 -10.75
N ALA A 30 -12.53 -28.94 -10.42
CA ALA A 30 -13.11 -28.32 -9.23
C ALA A 30 -12.30 -28.68 -7.98
N GLY A 31 -12.11 -27.71 -7.08
CA GLY A 31 -11.25 -27.84 -5.89
C GLY A 31 -9.79 -27.47 -6.11
N THR A 32 -9.34 -27.27 -7.38
CA THR A 32 -7.96 -26.85 -7.63
C THR A 32 -7.69 -25.48 -7.01
N ILE A 33 -6.67 -25.40 -6.15
CA ILE A 33 -6.13 -24.15 -5.59
C ILE A 33 -5.21 -23.52 -6.64
N LEU A 34 -5.48 -22.27 -6.98
CA LEU A 34 -4.70 -21.53 -7.94
C LEU A 34 -3.40 -21.00 -7.32
N LYS A 35 -2.29 -21.10 -8.04
CA LYS A 35 -0.97 -20.71 -7.52
C LYS A 35 -0.84 -19.20 -7.24
N GLY A 36 -1.48 -18.36 -8.03
CA GLY A 36 -1.28 -16.91 -7.97
C GLY A 36 0.15 -16.47 -8.29
N SER A 37 0.38 -15.17 -8.35
CA SER A 37 1.70 -14.54 -8.49
C SER A 37 1.93 -13.57 -7.33
N VAL A 38 3.20 -13.40 -6.95
CA VAL A 38 3.58 -12.41 -5.92
C VAL A 38 4.23 -11.21 -6.61
N LYS A 39 3.63 -10.04 -6.45
CA LYS A 39 4.16 -8.77 -6.99
C LYS A 39 5.31 -8.24 -6.14
N ALA A 40 6.06 -7.30 -6.71
CA ALA A 40 7.01 -6.49 -5.96
C ALA A 40 6.30 -5.85 -4.76
N GLY A 41 6.82 -6.08 -3.55
CA GLY A 41 6.18 -5.64 -2.30
C GLY A 41 5.42 -6.73 -1.54
N GLY A 42 5.40 -7.98 -2.05
CA GLY A 42 4.87 -9.15 -1.32
C GLY A 42 3.37 -9.44 -1.53
N TYR A 43 2.67 -8.63 -2.29
CA TYR A 43 1.24 -8.81 -2.54
C TYR A 43 0.95 -9.98 -3.46
N LYS A 44 0.12 -10.92 -3.01
CA LYS A 44 -0.38 -12.04 -3.82
C LYS A 44 -1.53 -11.59 -4.70
N GLU A 45 -1.48 -11.97 -5.97
CA GLU A 45 -2.50 -11.65 -6.97
C GLU A 45 -2.81 -12.86 -7.85
N TYR A 46 -4.07 -12.95 -8.29
CA TYR A 46 -4.56 -13.96 -9.21
C TYR A 46 -4.95 -13.33 -10.54
N HIS A 47 -4.50 -13.93 -11.63
CA HIS A 47 -4.91 -13.59 -12.99
C HIS A 47 -5.86 -14.68 -13.46
N VAL A 48 -7.12 -14.35 -13.56
CA VAL A 48 -8.17 -15.31 -13.93
C VAL A 48 -8.99 -14.78 -15.09
N ARG A 49 -9.47 -15.70 -15.94
CA ARG A 49 -10.32 -15.34 -17.06
C ARG A 49 -11.75 -15.74 -16.76
N TRP A 50 -12.69 -14.80 -16.85
CA TRP A 50 -14.12 -15.03 -16.68
C TRP A 50 -14.91 -14.27 -17.75
N GLU A 51 -15.90 -14.93 -18.38
CA GLU A 51 -16.71 -14.35 -19.46
C GLU A 51 -15.90 -13.67 -20.56
N GLY A 52 -14.79 -14.30 -20.96
CA GLY A 52 -13.91 -13.77 -22.00
C GLY A 52 -13.01 -12.60 -21.57
N LYS A 53 -13.16 -12.09 -20.34
CA LYS A 53 -12.35 -10.98 -19.78
C LYS A 53 -11.30 -11.51 -18.81
N GLU A 54 -10.18 -10.81 -18.77
CA GLU A 54 -9.10 -11.04 -17.79
C GLU A 54 -9.37 -10.22 -16.54
N HIS A 55 -9.24 -10.86 -15.37
CA HIS A 55 -9.42 -10.24 -14.07
C HIS A 55 -8.14 -10.37 -13.25
N HIS A 56 -7.69 -9.26 -12.67
CA HIS A 56 -6.56 -9.17 -11.76
C HIS A 56 -7.11 -9.01 -10.34
N LEU A 57 -6.98 -10.04 -9.53
CA LEU A 57 -7.62 -10.14 -8.22
C LEU A 57 -6.57 -10.23 -7.12
N GLY A 58 -6.40 -9.18 -6.33
CA GLY A 58 -5.55 -9.21 -5.14
C GLY A 58 -6.14 -10.11 -4.06
N ALA A 59 -5.35 -11.06 -3.54
CA ALA A 59 -5.77 -12.00 -2.51
C ALA A 59 -6.41 -11.31 -1.31
N HIS A 60 -5.75 -10.29 -0.74
CA HIS A 60 -6.23 -9.49 0.39
C HIS A 60 -7.59 -8.81 0.13
N ARG A 61 -7.85 -8.36 -1.12
CA ARG A 61 -9.13 -7.73 -1.47
C ARG A 61 -10.24 -8.76 -1.64
N LEU A 62 -9.93 -9.93 -2.22
CA LEU A 62 -10.89 -11.05 -2.31
C LEU A 62 -11.34 -11.49 -0.93
N ASP A 63 -10.38 -11.59 -0.01
CA ASP A 63 -10.63 -12.02 1.36
C ASP A 63 -11.51 -11.02 2.11
N LEU A 64 -11.18 -9.72 2.07
CA LEU A 64 -12.03 -8.70 2.68
C LEU A 64 -13.45 -8.71 2.12
N LEU A 65 -13.61 -8.78 0.80
CA LEU A 65 -14.94 -8.82 0.18
C LEU A 65 -15.76 -10.04 0.62
N ALA A 66 -15.11 -11.20 0.76
CA ALA A 66 -15.79 -12.44 1.11
C ALA A 66 -16.12 -12.56 2.62
N PHE A 67 -15.24 -12.07 3.50
CA PHE A 67 -15.34 -12.29 4.95
C PHE A 67 -15.85 -11.06 5.72
N ILE A 68 -15.61 -9.87 5.22
CA ILE A 68 -16.02 -8.61 5.88
C ILE A 68 -17.15 -7.93 5.11
N GLY A 69 -17.11 -7.98 3.76
CA GLY A 69 -18.08 -7.34 2.88
C GLY A 69 -17.50 -6.17 2.10
N GLU A 70 -18.37 -5.42 1.45
CA GLU A 70 -18.01 -4.30 0.58
C GLU A 70 -17.35 -3.13 1.36
N PRO A 71 -16.49 -2.37 0.70
CA PRO A 71 -15.90 -1.18 1.32
C PRO A 71 -16.97 -0.14 1.65
N PRO A 72 -16.83 0.62 2.75
CA PRO A 72 -17.79 1.67 3.14
C PRO A 72 -18.00 2.73 2.06
N THR A 73 -16.97 3.06 1.30
CA THR A 73 -17.04 3.91 0.09
C THR A 73 -16.08 3.37 -0.98
N PRO A 74 -16.26 3.75 -2.27
CA PRO A 74 -15.38 3.31 -3.37
C PRO A 74 -13.90 3.66 -3.19
N ASP A 75 -13.59 4.70 -2.41
CA ASP A 75 -12.22 5.17 -2.16
C ASP A 75 -11.46 4.35 -1.11
N HIS A 76 -12.15 3.49 -0.36
CA HIS A 76 -11.50 2.67 0.64
C HIS A 76 -10.57 1.64 0.00
N GLN A 77 -9.42 1.49 0.60
CA GLN A 77 -8.35 0.56 0.20
C GLN A 77 -8.25 -0.58 1.21
N CYS A 78 -7.85 -1.75 0.74
CA CYS A 78 -7.50 -2.84 1.63
C CYS A 78 -6.16 -2.56 2.32
N ALA A 79 -6.11 -2.65 3.64
CA ALA A 79 -4.94 -2.43 4.48
C ALA A 79 -4.70 -3.62 5.42
N HIS A 80 -3.42 -3.93 5.67
CA HIS A 80 -2.98 -4.95 6.63
C HIS A 80 -2.68 -4.27 7.97
N TRP A 81 -3.27 -4.77 9.05
CA TRP A 81 -3.03 -4.24 10.40
C TRP A 81 -1.55 -4.33 10.83
N ASP A 82 -0.91 -5.47 10.56
CA ASP A 82 0.51 -5.71 10.85
C ASP A 82 1.46 -5.10 9.81
N GLY A 83 0.90 -4.61 8.69
CA GLY A 83 1.66 -4.13 7.55
C GLY A 83 2.30 -5.24 6.71
N ASP A 84 2.17 -6.53 6.99
CA ASP A 84 2.73 -7.61 6.18
C ASP A 84 1.79 -7.97 5.01
N PRO A 85 2.17 -7.72 3.75
CA PRO A 85 1.34 -8.01 2.58
C PRO A 85 1.17 -9.51 2.31
N THR A 86 1.90 -10.37 3.01
CA THR A 86 1.79 -11.82 2.89
C THR A 86 0.77 -12.41 3.85
N ASN A 87 0.43 -11.71 4.94
CA ASN A 87 -0.55 -12.13 5.92
C ASN A 87 -1.96 -11.70 5.52
N ASN A 88 -2.57 -12.47 4.62
CA ASN A 88 -3.88 -12.17 4.06
C ASN A 88 -5.06 -12.72 4.90
N HIS A 89 -4.85 -13.20 6.13
CA HIS A 89 -5.96 -13.61 6.97
C HIS A 89 -6.93 -12.44 7.21
N TYR A 90 -8.23 -12.65 7.01
CA TYR A 90 -9.22 -11.57 7.06
C TYR A 90 -9.21 -10.76 8.37
N SER A 91 -8.86 -11.37 9.52
CA SER A 91 -8.75 -10.65 10.79
C SER A 91 -7.57 -9.66 10.84
N ASN A 92 -6.60 -9.83 9.95
CA ASN A 92 -5.48 -8.91 9.77
C ASN A 92 -5.76 -7.83 8.72
N LEU A 93 -6.92 -7.88 8.07
CA LEU A 93 -7.29 -6.99 6.97
C LEU A 93 -8.38 -6.00 7.40
N ARG A 94 -8.40 -4.83 6.82
CA ARG A 94 -9.47 -3.85 6.98
C ARG A 94 -9.64 -2.97 5.75
N TRP A 95 -10.81 -2.39 5.61
CA TRP A 95 -11.01 -1.25 4.73
C TRP A 95 -10.46 0.01 5.41
N ALA A 96 -9.63 0.75 4.71
CA ALA A 96 -9.01 1.98 5.18
C ALA A 96 -9.13 3.08 4.17
N THR A 97 -9.32 4.30 4.61
CA THR A 97 -9.21 5.47 3.76
C THR A 97 -7.77 5.66 3.25
N PRO A 98 -7.53 6.38 2.16
CA PRO A 98 -6.17 6.69 1.69
C PRO A 98 -5.30 7.39 2.76
N ALA A 99 -5.91 8.24 3.60
CA ALA A 99 -5.22 8.91 4.69
C ALA A 99 -4.78 7.93 5.78
N GLU A 100 -5.67 7.04 6.25
CA GLU A 100 -5.35 6.00 7.22
C GLU A 100 -4.27 5.04 6.71
N ASN A 101 -4.39 4.58 5.44
CA ASN A 101 -3.40 3.71 4.82
C ASN A 101 -2.02 4.39 4.70
N THR A 102 -1.98 5.72 4.54
CA THR A 102 -0.74 6.49 4.58
C THR A 102 -0.15 6.53 5.99
N LEU A 103 -0.98 6.75 7.02
CA LEU A 103 -0.53 6.71 8.42
C LEU A 103 -0.02 5.32 8.81
N ASP A 104 -0.65 4.25 8.35
CA ASP A 104 -0.17 2.89 8.59
C ASP A 104 1.20 2.65 7.97
N LYS A 105 1.46 3.14 6.75
CA LYS A 105 2.80 3.08 6.14
C LYS A 105 3.86 3.79 7.00
N ILE A 106 3.48 4.89 7.65
CA ILE A 106 4.38 5.60 8.58
C ILE A 106 4.64 4.75 9.82
N ARG A 107 3.60 4.21 10.44
CA ARG A 107 3.68 3.36 11.64
C ARG A 107 4.54 2.13 11.42
N HIS A 108 4.43 1.52 10.23
CA HIS A 108 5.20 0.33 9.84
C HIS A 108 6.61 0.65 9.30
N GLY A 109 7.06 1.90 9.37
CA GLY A 109 8.39 2.30 8.88
C GLY A 109 8.58 2.16 7.37
N ARG A 110 7.48 1.99 6.61
CA ARG A 110 7.47 1.82 5.15
C ARG A 110 7.39 3.14 4.38
N HIS A 111 7.66 4.26 5.03
CA HIS A 111 7.86 5.51 4.32
C HIS A 111 8.99 5.32 3.31
N ARG A 112 8.73 5.64 2.04
CA ARG A 112 9.78 5.69 1.02
C ARG A 112 10.98 6.44 1.65
N LYS A 113 12.13 5.76 1.74
CA LYS A 113 13.42 6.42 1.96
C LYS A 113 13.58 7.45 0.84
N GLY A 114 13.11 8.66 1.03
CA GLY A 114 13.08 9.70 -0.01
C GLY A 114 12.26 10.92 0.38
N HIS A 115 11.25 10.76 1.20
CA HIS A 115 10.60 11.87 1.88
C HIS A 115 11.01 11.85 3.35
N ARG A 116 12.20 12.35 3.67
CA ARG A 116 12.48 12.78 5.03
C ARG A 116 11.49 13.90 5.32
N THR A 117 10.53 13.62 6.20
CA THR A 117 9.72 14.65 6.84
C THR A 117 10.63 15.36 7.81
N PHE A 118 10.95 16.60 7.52
CA PHE A 118 11.71 17.44 8.45
C PHE A 118 10.77 17.99 9.53
N THR A 119 11.28 18.20 10.73
CA THR A 119 10.54 18.91 11.77
C THR A 119 10.55 20.41 11.49
N LYS A 120 9.66 21.17 12.16
CA LYS A 120 9.63 22.64 12.06
C LYS A 120 10.98 23.24 12.42
N GLU A 121 11.60 22.74 13.47
CA GLU A 121 12.89 23.16 13.99
C GLU A 121 14.00 22.94 12.95
N GLN A 122 14.00 21.78 12.30
CA GLN A 122 14.96 21.47 11.23
C GLN A 122 14.79 22.38 10.02
N VAL A 123 13.55 22.69 9.63
CA VAL A 123 13.26 23.60 8.51
C VAL A 123 13.73 25.02 8.86
N THR A 124 13.44 25.50 10.06
CA THR A 124 13.90 26.80 10.55
C THR A 124 15.42 26.88 10.55
N GLU A 125 16.09 25.84 11.04
CA GLU A 125 17.55 25.80 11.08
C GLU A 125 18.17 25.77 9.67
N MET A 126 17.59 25.03 8.70
CA MET A 126 18.04 25.07 7.30
C MET A 126 17.95 26.47 6.70
N ARG A 127 16.88 27.22 6.98
CA ARG A 127 16.70 28.60 6.53
C ARG A 127 17.75 29.51 7.16
N LYS A 128 17.94 29.41 8.47
CA LYS A 128 18.94 30.17 9.21
C LYS A 128 20.35 29.90 8.69
N MET A 129 20.73 28.64 8.51
CA MET A 129 22.03 28.29 7.91
C MET A 129 22.23 28.94 6.54
N HIS A 130 21.19 29.03 5.73
CA HIS A 130 21.26 29.69 4.43
C HIS A 130 21.40 31.20 4.55
N GLU A 131 20.67 31.85 5.44
CA GLU A 131 20.76 33.26 5.76
C GLU A 131 22.16 33.64 6.30
N GLU A 132 22.79 32.76 7.09
CA GLU A 132 24.16 32.87 7.56
C GLU A 132 25.23 32.61 6.49
N GLY A 133 24.82 32.39 5.23
CA GLY A 133 25.72 32.22 4.08
C GLY A 133 26.28 30.80 3.89
N LYS A 134 25.76 29.78 4.60
CA LYS A 134 26.14 28.39 4.35
C LYS A 134 25.70 27.96 2.94
N SER A 135 26.56 27.21 2.28
CA SER A 135 26.27 26.76 0.92
C SER A 135 25.15 25.68 0.92
N TYR A 136 24.41 25.59 -0.18
CA TYR A 136 23.44 24.50 -0.40
C TYR A 136 24.09 23.13 -0.24
N ARG A 137 25.36 22.99 -0.60
CA ARG A 137 26.12 21.75 -0.44
C ARG A 137 26.25 21.35 1.04
N ASP A 138 26.64 22.28 1.90
CA ASP A 138 26.84 22.03 3.33
C ASP A 138 25.52 21.68 4.03
N ILE A 139 24.46 22.46 3.75
CA ILE A 139 23.13 22.19 4.30
C ILE A 139 22.60 20.81 3.85
N ARG A 140 22.79 20.47 2.57
CA ARG A 140 22.40 19.16 2.03
C ARG A 140 23.17 18.01 2.68
N GLN A 141 24.43 18.19 2.96
CA GLN A 141 25.27 17.19 3.62
C GLN A 141 24.83 16.98 5.07
N THR A 142 24.55 18.06 5.79
CA THR A 142 24.08 18.01 7.19
C THR A 142 22.72 17.29 7.31
N TYR A 143 21.76 17.66 6.46
CA TYR A 143 20.38 17.13 6.53
C TYR A 143 20.11 15.98 5.57
N GLN A 144 21.08 15.58 4.76
CA GLN A 144 20.95 14.56 3.69
C GLN A 144 19.69 14.78 2.81
N ILE A 145 19.46 16.02 2.44
CA ILE A 145 18.32 16.46 1.65
C ILE A 145 18.69 16.63 0.17
N SER A 146 17.75 16.36 -0.76
CA SER A 146 17.97 16.62 -2.18
C SER A 146 18.05 18.12 -2.48
N LYS A 147 18.75 18.52 -3.57
CA LYS A 147 18.84 19.92 -3.99
C LYS A 147 17.47 20.56 -4.20
N GLY A 148 16.56 19.84 -4.87
CA GLY A 148 15.21 20.33 -5.16
C GLY A 148 14.38 20.58 -3.89
N ASN A 149 14.41 19.63 -2.94
CA ASN A 149 13.68 19.79 -1.69
C ASN A 149 14.25 20.91 -0.82
N LEU A 150 15.58 21.06 -0.76
CA LEU A 150 16.18 22.18 -0.04
C LEU A 150 15.80 23.53 -0.69
N SER A 151 15.85 23.61 -2.01
CA SER A 151 15.42 24.80 -2.74
C SER A 151 13.96 25.17 -2.46
N ALA A 152 13.08 24.18 -2.45
CA ALA A 152 11.66 24.39 -2.13
C ALA A 152 11.45 24.91 -0.68
N ILE A 153 12.25 24.41 0.28
CA ILE A 153 12.23 24.87 1.68
C ILE A 153 12.75 26.31 1.79
N ILE A 154 13.90 26.60 1.20
CA ILE A 154 14.54 27.92 1.28
C ILE A 154 13.67 28.98 0.58
N ASN A 155 13.13 28.66 -0.60
CA ASN A 155 12.28 29.57 -1.36
C ASN A 155 10.80 29.57 -0.91
N ARG A 156 10.49 28.99 0.26
CA ARG A 156 9.14 28.94 0.85
C ARG A 156 8.06 28.36 -0.08
N GLN A 157 8.43 27.52 -1.03
CA GLN A 157 7.49 26.76 -1.88
C GLN A 157 6.83 25.62 -1.12
N THR A 158 7.47 25.16 -0.05
CA THR A 158 6.95 24.25 0.97
C THR A 158 7.19 24.86 2.33
N TRP A 159 6.36 24.54 3.33
CA TRP A 159 6.44 25.14 4.67
C TRP A 159 6.26 26.68 4.64
N ASP A 160 5.45 27.18 3.72
CA ASP A 160 5.15 28.60 3.50
C ASP A 160 4.55 29.29 4.75
N TRP A 161 3.82 28.51 5.55
CA TRP A 161 3.23 28.92 6.83
C TRP A 161 4.23 29.03 8.00
N LEU A 162 5.45 28.50 7.84
CA LEU A 162 6.51 28.57 8.83
C LEU A 162 7.37 29.82 8.57
N PRO A 163 7.55 30.73 9.57
CA PRO A 163 8.36 31.93 9.41
C PRO A 163 9.80 31.67 9.00
#